data_5a2a403d907b32b2bc8fe7a5040a86c1
#
_entry.id   5a2a403d907b32b2bc8fe7a5040a86c1
#
_cell.length_a   1.000
_cell.length_b   1.000
_cell.length_c   1.000
_cell.angle_alpha   90.00
_cell.angle_beta   90.00
_cell.angle_gamma   90.00
#
_symmetry.space_group_name_H-M   'P 1'
#
loop_
_entity.id
_entity.type
_entity.pdbx_description
1 polymer ?
#
loop_
_entity_poly.entity_id
_entity_poly.type
_entity_poly.pdbx_seq_one_letter_code
_entity_poly.pdbx_strand_id
1 'polypeptide(L)'
;EQYVLTQKEDLPSGLIHNDLNEYNLLANTQGLTGIIDFGDIAYGPRIYDLAIAMVYIAYDKEDYLSWSAALLKGYFDKAPLSQLELELLYYVIAMRLCASLCNSAEAKVTQPENEYAGVSEERATKMLLSWLEIGPVKVLEHYTNATSSANTSSLSANEKLEERHKFLSKSLSVSYEQPLYLKRAALQYMYDHKGTTFLDAYNNIPHVGHNHPKVAEAA
;
A
#
# COMPACT_ATOMS: atom_id res chain seq x y z
N GLU A 1 -0.58 -11.29 6.39
CA GLU A 1 -0.54 -12.44 5.48
C GLU A 1 -1.95 -12.94 5.14
N GLN A 2 -2.78 -13.35 6.09
CA GLN A 2 -4.15 -13.82 5.81
C GLN A 2 -4.97 -12.83 4.98
N TYR A 3 -4.87 -11.54 5.23
CA TYR A 3 -5.61 -10.53 4.49
C TYR A 3 -5.24 -10.47 3.01
N VAL A 4 -3.96 -10.62 2.66
CA VAL A 4 -3.50 -10.66 1.26
C VAL A 4 -3.84 -11.99 0.59
N LEU A 5 -3.66 -13.10 1.30
CA LEU A 5 -3.91 -14.43 0.75
C LEU A 5 -5.37 -14.67 0.40
N THR A 6 -6.31 -14.14 1.18
CA THR A 6 -7.75 -14.26 0.90
C THR A 6 -8.20 -13.46 -0.33
N GLN A 7 -7.42 -12.46 -0.75
CA GLN A 7 -7.72 -11.59 -1.90
C GLN A 7 -6.89 -11.96 -3.15
N LYS A 8 -6.03 -12.99 -3.05
CA LYS A 8 -5.04 -13.31 -4.09
C LYS A 8 -5.68 -13.65 -5.44
N GLU A 9 -6.83 -14.30 -5.43
CA GLU A 9 -7.55 -14.72 -6.65
C GLU A 9 -8.17 -13.54 -7.39
N ASP A 10 -8.45 -12.43 -6.68
CA ASP A 10 -9.02 -11.21 -7.24
C ASP A 10 -7.95 -10.26 -7.81
N LEU A 11 -6.67 -10.61 -7.64
CA LEU A 11 -5.55 -9.78 -8.09
C LEU A 11 -5.15 -10.09 -9.53
N PRO A 12 -4.97 -9.06 -10.38
CA PRO A 12 -4.41 -9.23 -11.71
C PRO A 12 -3.05 -9.94 -11.65
N SER A 13 -2.97 -11.10 -12.26
CA SER A 13 -1.79 -11.95 -12.25
C SER A 13 -1.12 -12.03 -13.62
N GLY A 14 0.16 -12.31 -13.64
CA GLY A 14 0.98 -12.45 -14.84
C GLY A 14 2.35 -13.01 -14.52
N LEU A 15 3.23 -13.04 -15.52
CA LEU A 15 4.64 -13.32 -15.28
C LEU A 15 5.26 -12.13 -14.54
N ILE A 16 5.91 -12.40 -13.44
CA ILE A 16 6.62 -11.44 -12.63
C ILE A 16 8.09 -11.84 -12.53
N HIS A 17 8.97 -10.84 -12.46
CA HIS A 17 10.40 -11.05 -12.27
C HIS A 17 10.73 -11.65 -10.90
N ASN A 18 9.97 -11.22 -9.89
CA ASN A 18 10.01 -11.69 -8.51
C ASN A 18 11.28 -11.36 -7.71
N ASP A 19 12.26 -10.73 -8.33
CA ASP A 19 13.46 -10.18 -7.66
C ASP A 19 13.94 -8.87 -8.33
N LEU A 20 13.02 -7.92 -8.54
CA LEU A 20 13.32 -6.64 -9.19
C LEU A 20 14.01 -5.67 -8.23
N ASN A 21 15.32 -5.79 -8.13
CA ASN A 21 16.20 -4.96 -7.30
C ASN A 21 17.19 -4.14 -8.17
N GLU A 22 17.96 -3.25 -7.55
CA GLU A 22 18.90 -2.36 -8.22
C GLU A 22 20.04 -3.08 -8.96
N TYR A 23 20.42 -4.28 -8.55
CA TYR A 23 21.50 -5.07 -9.18
C TYR A 23 21.01 -5.79 -10.44
N ASN A 24 19.70 -5.98 -10.58
CA ASN A 24 19.09 -6.62 -11.73
C ASN A 24 18.65 -5.61 -12.80
N LEU A 25 19.04 -4.34 -12.65
CA LEU A 25 18.74 -3.25 -13.56
C LEU A 25 20.03 -2.75 -14.24
N LEU A 26 20.03 -2.71 -15.57
CA LEU A 26 21.10 -2.11 -16.36
C LEU A 26 20.68 -0.69 -16.77
N ALA A 27 21.55 0.27 -16.49
CA ALA A 27 21.30 1.67 -16.83
C ALA A 27 22.55 2.32 -17.44
N ASN A 28 22.33 3.35 -18.24
CA ASN A 28 23.37 4.25 -18.75
C ASN A 28 22.95 5.71 -18.56
N THR A 29 23.69 6.65 -19.12
CA THR A 29 23.41 8.10 -19.04
C THR A 29 22.07 8.51 -19.69
N GLN A 30 21.44 7.65 -20.46
CA GLN A 30 20.16 7.91 -21.12
C GLN A 30 18.98 7.24 -20.40
N GLY A 31 19.23 6.41 -19.38
CA GLY A 31 18.21 5.74 -18.55
C GLY A 31 18.40 4.24 -18.44
N LEU A 32 17.32 3.55 -18.11
CA LEU A 32 17.27 2.11 -17.97
C LEU A 32 17.39 1.44 -19.35
N THR A 33 18.32 0.49 -19.50
CA THR A 33 18.63 -0.17 -20.77
C THR A 33 18.32 -1.67 -20.78
N GLY A 34 18.13 -2.28 -19.60
CA GLY A 34 17.82 -3.70 -19.51
C GLY A 34 17.45 -4.15 -18.11
N ILE A 35 16.88 -5.34 -18.05
CA ILE A 35 16.57 -6.09 -16.84
C ILE A 35 17.24 -7.45 -17.02
N ILE A 36 17.88 -7.96 -15.98
CA ILE A 36 18.62 -9.24 -15.98
C ILE A 36 18.20 -10.10 -14.81
N ASP A 37 18.68 -11.31 -14.74
CA ASP A 37 18.46 -12.29 -13.67
C ASP A 37 17.00 -12.70 -13.51
N PHE A 38 16.49 -13.40 -14.51
CA PHE A 38 15.14 -13.98 -14.51
C PHE A 38 15.07 -15.37 -13.83
N GLY A 39 16.02 -15.70 -12.93
CA GLY A 39 16.08 -16.98 -12.23
C GLY A 39 14.85 -17.22 -11.33
N ASP A 40 14.29 -16.16 -10.77
CA ASP A 40 13.14 -16.23 -9.86
C ASP A 40 11.79 -15.94 -10.53
N ILE A 41 11.74 -15.93 -11.87
CA ILE A 41 10.51 -15.64 -12.62
C ILE A 41 9.37 -16.57 -12.19
N ALA A 42 8.22 -16.00 -11.91
CA ALA A 42 7.06 -16.74 -11.44
C ALA A 42 5.77 -16.21 -12.06
N TYR A 43 4.69 -17.01 -12.01
CA TYR A 43 3.36 -16.54 -12.32
C TYR A 43 2.63 -16.17 -11.02
N GLY A 44 2.23 -14.91 -10.89
CA GLY A 44 1.61 -14.42 -9.66
C GLY A 44 1.02 -13.00 -9.78
N PRO A 45 0.47 -12.46 -8.70
CA PRO A 45 -0.06 -11.11 -8.69
C PRO A 45 1.01 -10.07 -9.06
N ARG A 46 0.68 -9.20 -10.02
CA ARG A 46 1.63 -8.18 -10.55
C ARG A 46 2.09 -7.20 -9.48
N ILE A 47 1.27 -6.95 -8.45
CA ILE A 47 1.65 -6.06 -7.34
C ILE A 47 2.82 -6.60 -6.50
N TYR A 48 3.16 -7.89 -6.59
CA TYR A 48 4.32 -8.45 -5.89
C TYR A 48 5.62 -7.91 -6.47
N ASP A 49 5.74 -7.88 -7.79
CA ASP A 49 6.90 -7.27 -8.46
C ASP A 49 7.04 -5.79 -8.14
N LEU A 50 5.92 -5.07 -8.21
CA LEU A 50 5.88 -3.65 -7.84
C LEU A 50 6.32 -3.43 -6.40
N ALA A 51 5.82 -4.22 -5.45
CA ALA A 51 6.18 -4.10 -4.04
C ALA A 51 7.67 -4.39 -3.79
N ILE A 52 8.24 -5.38 -4.48
CA ILE A 52 9.67 -5.69 -4.42
C ILE A 52 10.48 -4.46 -4.88
N ALA A 53 10.19 -3.92 -6.04
CA ALA A 53 10.85 -2.72 -6.57
C ALA A 53 10.69 -1.51 -5.63
N MET A 54 9.50 -1.33 -5.02
CA MET A 54 9.24 -0.26 -4.06
C MET A 54 10.06 -0.38 -2.78
N VAL A 55 10.30 -1.60 -2.29
CA VAL A 55 11.18 -1.85 -1.15
C VAL A 55 12.61 -1.46 -1.51
N TYR A 56 13.13 -1.94 -2.63
CA TYR A 56 14.53 -1.71 -2.98
C TYR A 56 14.83 -0.25 -3.31
N ILE A 57 13.95 0.47 -4.01
CA ILE A 57 14.15 1.90 -4.28
C ILE A 57 14.11 2.76 -3.01
N ALA A 58 13.38 2.31 -2.00
CA ALA A 58 13.21 3.02 -0.74
C ALA A 58 14.30 2.70 0.30
N TYR A 59 15.05 1.61 0.16
CA TYR A 59 16.13 1.27 1.09
C TYR A 59 17.12 2.43 1.25
N ASP A 60 17.57 2.64 2.49
CA ASP A 60 18.54 3.68 2.89
C ASP A 60 18.05 5.12 2.62
N LYS A 61 16.78 5.33 2.35
CA LYS A 61 16.16 6.64 2.24
C LYS A 61 15.57 7.09 3.58
N GLU A 62 15.55 8.38 3.82
CA GLU A 62 14.88 8.94 5.00
C GLU A 62 13.36 8.91 4.85
N ASP A 63 12.87 9.12 3.64
CA ASP A 63 11.44 9.15 3.30
C ASP A 63 11.07 7.96 2.39
N TYR A 64 10.84 6.80 3.01
CA TYR A 64 10.40 5.59 2.31
C TYR A 64 9.14 5.81 1.48
N LEU A 65 8.23 6.64 1.99
CA LEU A 65 6.92 6.83 1.41
C LEU A 65 6.98 7.60 0.10
N SER A 66 7.73 8.69 0.06
CA SER A 66 7.89 9.51 -1.17
C SER A 66 8.64 8.75 -2.26
N TRP A 67 9.68 8.00 -1.91
CA TRP A 67 10.43 7.22 -2.91
C TRP A 67 9.59 6.09 -3.51
N SER A 68 8.88 5.35 -2.68
CA SER A 68 7.98 4.29 -3.16
C SER A 68 6.81 4.86 -3.97
N ALA A 69 6.25 6.00 -3.58
CA ALA A 69 5.18 6.67 -4.32
C ALA A 69 5.63 7.21 -5.68
N ALA A 70 6.88 7.66 -5.81
CA ALA A 70 7.43 8.09 -7.10
C ALA A 70 7.50 6.93 -8.10
N LEU A 71 7.95 5.75 -7.64
CA LEU A 71 7.94 4.53 -8.46
C LEU A 71 6.50 4.12 -8.82
N LEU A 72 5.61 4.11 -7.81
CA LEU A 72 4.20 3.77 -8.00
C LEU A 72 3.55 4.65 -9.07
N LYS A 73 3.80 5.95 -9.05
CA LYS A 73 3.26 6.87 -10.06
C LYS A 73 3.71 6.51 -11.46
N GLY A 74 5.01 6.25 -11.65
CA GLY A 74 5.55 5.83 -12.95
C GLY A 74 4.97 4.51 -13.45
N TYR A 75 4.75 3.56 -12.53
CA TYR A 75 4.08 2.30 -12.83
C TYR A 75 2.61 2.52 -13.19
N PHE A 76 1.89 3.28 -12.38
CA PHE A 76 0.45 3.56 -12.55
C PHE A 76 0.15 4.24 -13.90
N ASP A 77 1.03 5.10 -14.37
CA ASP A 77 0.89 5.76 -15.69
C ASP A 77 0.93 4.76 -16.86
N LYS A 78 1.51 3.58 -16.67
CA LYS A 78 1.61 2.51 -17.68
C LYS A 78 0.64 1.36 -17.45
N ALA A 79 0.41 1.02 -16.20
CA ALA A 79 -0.45 -0.08 -15.75
C ALA A 79 -1.25 0.37 -14.52
N PRO A 80 -2.43 0.98 -14.72
CA PRO A 80 -3.28 1.41 -13.61
C PRO A 80 -3.60 0.26 -12.66
N LEU A 81 -3.59 0.57 -11.38
CA LEU A 81 -3.95 -0.36 -10.30
C LEU A 81 -5.41 -0.13 -9.89
N SER A 82 -6.08 -1.19 -9.54
CA SER A 82 -7.39 -1.15 -8.88
C SER A 82 -7.26 -0.58 -7.46
N GLN A 83 -8.38 -0.19 -6.88
CA GLN A 83 -8.44 0.25 -5.49
C GLN A 83 -7.95 -0.85 -4.54
N LEU A 84 -8.32 -2.11 -4.80
CA LEU A 84 -7.87 -3.27 -4.02
C LEU A 84 -6.34 -3.42 -4.06
N GLU A 85 -5.73 -3.32 -5.25
CA GLU A 85 -4.27 -3.39 -5.38
C GLU A 85 -3.57 -2.29 -4.58
N LEU A 86 -4.07 -1.04 -4.63
CA LEU A 86 -3.53 0.08 -3.85
C LEU A 86 -3.64 -0.17 -2.33
N GLU A 87 -4.75 -0.72 -1.87
CA GLU A 87 -4.97 -1.06 -0.45
C GLU A 87 -4.05 -2.17 0.03
N LEU A 88 -3.77 -3.15 -0.83
CA LEU A 88 -2.93 -4.28 -0.48
C LEU A 88 -1.44 -3.96 -0.52
N LEU A 89 -0.99 -2.93 -1.24
CA LEU A 89 0.44 -2.59 -1.36
C LEU A 89 1.13 -2.43 -0.01
N TYR A 90 0.48 -1.80 0.99
CA TYR A 90 1.05 -1.70 2.33
C TYR A 90 1.45 -3.07 2.90
N TYR A 91 0.54 -4.03 2.80
CA TYR A 91 0.72 -5.37 3.36
C TYR A 91 1.71 -6.19 2.54
N VAL A 92 1.69 -6.05 1.22
CA VAL A 92 2.62 -6.77 0.33
C VAL A 92 4.05 -6.27 0.52
N ILE A 93 4.27 -4.97 0.69
CA ILE A 93 5.56 -4.39 1.06
C ILE A 93 6.04 -4.94 2.41
N ALA A 94 5.18 -4.94 3.44
CA ALA A 94 5.52 -5.51 4.74
C ALA A 94 5.86 -7.01 4.64
N MET A 95 5.11 -7.77 3.84
CA MET A 95 5.40 -9.20 3.58
C MET A 95 6.77 -9.39 2.92
N ARG A 96 7.13 -8.56 1.93
CA ARG A 96 8.46 -8.62 1.29
C ARG A 96 9.58 -8.33 2.30
N LEU A 97 9.40 -7.34 3.17
CA LEU A 97 10.37 -7.04 4.22
C LEU A 97 10.52 -8.20 5.21
N CYS A 98 9.42 -8.81 5.64
CA CYS A 98 9.45 -10.01 6.48
C CYS A 98 10.16 -11.18 5.78
N ALA A 99 9.89 -11.41 4.49
CA ALA A 99 10.58 -12.45 3.71
C ALA A 99 12.08 -12.19 3.63
N SER A 100 12.51 -10.93 3.44
CA SER A 100 13.92 -10.56 3.45
C SER A 100 14.58 -10.87 4.80
N LEU A 101 13.89 -10.62 5.92
CA LEU A 101 14.38 -10.96 7.26
C LEU A 101 14.51 -12.46 7.47
N CYS A 102 13.52 -13.25 7.03
CA CYS A 102 13.56 -14.72 7.11
C CYS A 102 14.73 -15.29 6.29
N ASN A 103 14.89 -14.80 5.05
CA ASN A 103 15.99 -15.23 4.17
C ASN A 103 17.38 -14.87 4.77
N SER A 104 17.50 -13.68 5.35
CA SER A 104 18.75 -13.27 6.01
C SER A 104 19.04 -14.13 7.25
N ALA A 105 18.03 -14.47 8.04
CA ALA A 105 18.19 -15.35 9.20
C ALA A 105 18.61 -16.77 8.77
N GLU A 106 18.00 -17.31 7.71
CA GLU A 106 18.37 -18.61 7.14
C GLU A 106 19.80 -18.59 6.59
N ALA A 107 20.17 -17.53 5.85
CA ALA A 107 21.50 -17.37 5.30
C ALA A 107 22.59 -17.32 6.39
N LYS A 108 22.34 -16.67 7.53
CA LYS A 108 23.26 -16.66 8.67
C LYS A 108 23.50 -18.05 9.27
N VAL A 109 22.50 -18.93 9.21
CA VAL A 109 22.62 -20.31 9.72
C VAL A 109 23.34 -21.20 8.71
N THR A 110 22.98 -21.07 7.42
CA THR A 110 23.47 -21.95 6.35
C THR A 110 24.81 -21.49 5.76
N GLN A 111 25.07 -20.18 5.81
CA GLN A 111 26.26 -19.54 5.23
C GLN A 111 26.82 -18.47 6.19
N PRO A 112 27.38 -18.88 7.33
CA PRO A 112 27.80 -17.95 8.39
C PRO A 112 28.92 -16.97 7.95
N GLU A 113 29.65 -17.28 6.88
CA GLU A 113 30.69 -16.42 6.28
C GLU A 113 30.09 -15.30 5.39
N ASN A 114 28.77 -15.30 5.15
CA ASN A 114 28.12 -14.34 4.28
C ASN A 114 27.78 -13.03 5.02
N GLU A 115 28.72 -12.08 5.01
CA GLU A 115 28.54 -10.77 5.65
C GLU A 115 27.37 -9.96 5.04
N TYR A 116 27.02 -10.21 3.77
CA TYR A 116 25.95 -9.51 3.07
C TYR A 116 24.56 -9.79 3.71
N ALA A 117 24.36 -10.96 4.27
CA ALA A 117 23.12 -11.31 4.97
C ALA A 117 22.84 -10.39 6.17
N GLY A 118 23.90 -9.96 6.88
CA GLY A 118 23.78 -9.03 8.01
C GLY A 118 23.31 -7.63 7.60
N VAL A 119 23.87 -7.09 6.52
CA VAL A 119 23.53 -5.77 5.98
C VAL A 119 22.09 -5.73 5.49
N SER A 120 21.64 -6.76 4.77
CA SER A 120 20.26 -6.87 4.29
C SER A 120 19.25 -6.93 5.43
N GLU A 121 19.56 -7.62 6.52
CA GLU A 121 18.71 -7.71 7.70
C GLU A 121 18.54 -6.34 8.39
N GLU A 122 19.62 -5.59 8.58
CA GLU A 122 19.55 -4.27 9.21
C GLU A 122 18.67 -3.31 8.40
N ARG A 123 18.87 -3.25 7.08
CA ARG A 123 18.07 -2.43 6.17
C ARG A 123 16.59 -2.80 6.22
N ALA A 124 16.28 -4.10 6.12
CA ALA A 124 14.91 -4.59 6.16
C ALA A 124 14.24 -4.34 7.52
N THR A 125 14.96 -4.53 8.63
CA THR A 125 14.46 -4.28 9.99
C THR A 125 14.11 -2.81 10.17
N LYS A 126 15.05 -1.91 9.83
CA LYS A 126 14.83 -0.47 9.95
C LYS A 126 13.62 0.00 9.14
N MET A 127 13.52 -0.44 7.89
CA MET A 127 12.41 -0.07 7.02
C MET A 127 11.10 -0.65 7.53
N LEU A 128 11.06 -1.92 7.97
CA LEU A 128 9.84 -2.56 8.46
C LEU A 128 9.29 -1.85 9.71
N LEU A 129 10.14 -1.52 10.67
CA LEU A 129 9.70 -0.80 11.88
C LEU A 129 9.10 0.56 11.52
N SER A 130 9.78 1.35 10.69
CA SER A 130 9.24 2.63 10.21
C SER A 130 7.95 2.45 9.39
N TRP A 131 7.86 1.40 8.58
CA TRP A 131 6.67 1.09 7.78
C TRP A 131 5.45 0.80 8.66
N LEU A 132 5.64 0.05 9.74
CA LEU A 132 4.60 -0.25 10.72
C LEU A 132 4.14 1.02 11.48
N GLU A 133 5.06 1.94 11.79
CA GLU A 133 4.72 3.23 12.41
C GLU A 133 3.92 4.15 11.47
N ILE A 134 4.24 4.18 10.19
CA ILE A 134 3.49 4.94 9.19
C ILE A 134 2.05 4.43 9.11
N GLY A 135 1.87 3.14 9.04
CA GLY A 135 0.58 2.45 9.04
C GLY A 135 -0.16 2.49 7.69
N PRO A 136 -1.13 1.57 7.49
CA PRO A 136 -1.77 1.33 6.19
C PRO A 136 -2.56 2.53 5.67
N VAL A 137 -3.10 3.34 6.56
CA VAL A 137 -3.96 4.48 6.20
C VAL A 137 -3.17 5.59 5.53
N LYS A 138 -2.06 5.99 6.15
CA LYS A 138 -1.19 7.04 5.61
C LYS A 138 -0.58 6.61 4.28
N VAL A 139 -0.15 5.33 4.20
CA VAL A 139 0.40 4.78 2.96
C VAL A 139 -0.63 4.83 1.83
N LEU A 140 -1.84 4.34 2.08
CA LEU A 140 -2.90 4.36 1.07
C LEU A 140 -3.27 5.78 0.65
N GLU A 141 -3.40 6.71 1.61
CA GLU A 141 -3.68 8.11 1.28
C GLU A 141 -2.60 8.71 0.40
N HIS A 142 -1.34 8.48 0.75
CA HIS A 142 -0.20 8.99 -0.02
C HIS A 142 -0.16 8.39 -1.44
N TYR A 143 -0.38 7.08 -1.57
CA TYR A 143 -0.41 6.38 -2.86
C TYR A 143 -1.61 6.79 -3.72
N THR A 144 -2.78 6.94 -3.12
CA THR A 144 -3.96 7.45 -3.82
C THR A 144 -3.72 8.87 -4.35
N ASN A 145 -3.11 9.74 -3.56
CA ASN A 145 -2.77 11.09 -3.99
C ASN A 145 -1.73 11.10 -5.12
N ALA A 146 -0.71 10.21 -5.05
CA ALA A 146 0.32 10.10 -6.07
C ALA A 146 -0.21 9.57 -7.41
N THR A 147 -1.24 8.71 -7.39
CA THR A 147 -1.86 8.09 -8.58
C THR A 147 -3.08 8.85 -9.10
N SER A 148 -3.63 9.77 -8.31
CA SER A 148 -4.73 10.62 -8.76
C SER A 148 -4.22 11.63 -9.80
N SER A 149 -4.82 11.62 -10.98
CA SER A 149 -4.65 12.72 -11.92
C SER A 149 -5.07 14.01 -11.24
N ALA A 150 -4.34 15.11 -11.45
CA ALA A 150 -4.45 16.39 -10.74
C ALA A 150 -5.82 17.12 -10.82
N ASN A 151 -6.90 16.44 -11.15
CA ASN A 151 -8.25 17.00 -11.40
C ASN A 151 -9.33 16.58 -10.39
N THR A 152 -9.01 15.93 -9.30
CA THR A 152 -9.95 15.81 -8.18
C THR A 152 -9.65 16.94 -7.20
N SER A 153 -10.27 18.10 -7.41
CA SER A 153 -10.43 19.10 -6.38
C SER A 153 -11.12 18.42 -5.18
N SER A 154 -10.36 18.09 -4.16
CA SER A 154 -10.95 17.58 -2.92
C SER A 154 -11.74 18.73 -2.32
N LEU A 155 -13.07 18.69 -2.45
CA LEU A 155 -13.97 19.63 -1.79
C LEU A 155 -13.59 19.68 -0.29
N SER A 156 -13.51 20.88 0.25
CA SER A 156 -13.33 21.07 1.69
C SER A 156 -14.49 20.43 2.48
N ALA A 157 -14.33 20.19 3.76
CA ALA A 157 -15.38 19.62 4.59
C ALA A 157 -16.67 20.44 4.54
N ASN A 158 -16.56 21.79 4.45
CA ASN A 158 -17.70 22.68 4.33
C ASN A 158 -18.41 22.57 2.97
N GLU A 159 -17.65 22.53 1.87
CA GLU A 159 -18.21 22.36 0.53
C GLU A 159 -18.96 21.02 0.39
N LYS A 160 -18.43 19.94 1.02
CA LYS A 160 -19.14 18.66 1.05
C LYS A 160 -20.39 18.66 1.92
N LEU A 161 -20.39 19.43 2.99
CA LEU A 161 -21.58 19.62 3.81
C LEU A 161 -22.67 20.37 3.03
N GLU A 162 -22.29 21.40 2.26
CA GLU A 162 -23.19 22.12 1.36
C GLU A 162 -23.72 21.23 0.24
N GLU A 163 -22.86 20.39 -0.35
CA GLU A 163 -23.26 19.42 -1.37
C GLU A 163 -24.24 18.39 -0.80
N ARG A 164 -23.99 17.88 0.41
CA ARG A 164 -24.93 16.99 1.14
C ARG A 164 -26.33 17.61 1.27
N HIS A 165 -26.41 18.89 1.57
CA HIS A 165 -27.69 19.60 1.71
C HIS A 165 -28.47 19.80 0.39
N LYS A 166 -27.86 19.54 -0.77
CA LYS A 166 -28.56 19.51 -2.05
C LYS A 166 -29.38 18.23 -2.23
N PHE A 167 -28.94 17.12 -1.62
CA PHE A 167 -29.53 15.80 -1.81
C PHE A 167 -30.27 15.29 -0.57
N LEU A 168 -29.91 15.77 0.62
CA LEU A 168 -30.50 15.35 1.89
C LEU A 168 -31.22 16.50 2.58
N SER A 169 -32.34 16.20 3.23
CA SER A 169 -33.09 17.21 3.99
C SER A 169 -32.21 17.87 5.06
N LYS A 170 -32.33 19.20 5.18
CA LYS A 170 -31.65 19.98 6.22
C LYS A 170 -32.07 19.61 7.65
N SER A 171 -33.22 18.91 7.80
CA SER A 171 -33.66 18.36 9.09
C SER A 171 -32.84 17.16 9.56
N LEU A 172 -32.08 16.53 8.67
CA LEU A 172 -31.11 15.50 9.03
C LEU A 172 -29.81 16.15 9.53
N SER A 173 -29.80 16.51 10.81
CA SER A 173 -28.64 17.12 11.46
C SER A 173 -27.44 16.17 11.48
N VAL A 174 -26.24 16.74 11.48
CA VAL A 174 -25.01 15.99 11.77
C VAL A 174 -24.89 15.89 13.29
N SER A 175 -24.59 14.72 13.81
CA SER A 175 -24.62 14.44 15.26
C SER A 175 -23.53 15.15 16.08
N TYR A 176 -22.57 15.80 15.42
CA TYR A 176 -21.42 16.46 16.06
C TYR A 176 -21.38 17.95 15.72
N GLU A 177 -21.03 18.80 16.68
CA GLU A 177 -20.84 20.24 16.46
C GLU A 177 -19.75 20.52 15.39
N GLN A 178 -18.70 19.70 15.38
CA GLN A 178 -17.71 19.68 14.30
C GLN A 178 -17.86 18.37 13.54
N PRO A 179 -18.43 18.40 12.32
CA PRO A 179 -18.64 17.21 11.51
C PRO A 179 -17.33 16.49 11.22
N LEU A 180 -17.30 15.20 11.51
CA LEU A 180 -16.20 14.32 11.09
C LEU A 180 -16.30 14.06 9.59
N TYR A 181 -15.25 14.40 8.87
CA TYR A 181 -15.15 14.06 7.47
C TYR A 181 -14.45 12.70 7.34
N LEU A 182 -15.24 11.63 7.40
CA LEU A 182 -14.75 10.27 7.20
C LEU A 182 -14.52 10.02 5.71
N LYS A 183 -13.33 9.62 5.34
CA LYS A 183 -12.92 9.36 3.97
C LYS A 183 -13.05 7.89 3.59
N ARG A 184 -12.85 7.01 4.55
CA ARG A 184 -12.97 5.55 4.38
C ARG A 184 -13.25 4.87 5.71
N ALA A 185 -13.67 3.62 5.61
CA ALA A 185 -13.76 2.71 6.74
C ALA A 185 -13.33 1.30 6.29
N ALA A 186 -12.72 0.54 7.19
CA ALA A 186 -12.31 -0.84 6.93
C ALA A 186 -12.35 -1.64 8.24
N LEU A 187 -12.95 -2.82 8.21
CA LEU A 187 -13.15 -3.66 9.39
C LEU A 187 -13.84 -2.86 10.52
N GLN A 188 -13.23 -2.78 11.69
CA GLN A 188 -13.74 -2.03 12.84
C GLN A 188 -13.27 -0.57 12.91
N TYR A 189 -12.57 -0.08 11.90
CA TYR A 189 -11.99 1.26 11.93
C TYR A 189 -12.59 2.19 10.88
N MET A 190 -12.70 3.47 11.25
CA MET A 190 -13.02 4.59 10.37
C MET A 190 -11.84 5.57 10.34
N TYR A 191 -11.69 6.27 9.23
CA TYR A 191 -10.54 7.15 8.98
C TYR A 191 -11.03 8.48 8.42
N ASP A 192 -10.57 9.58 9.03
CA ASP A 192 -10.89 10.92 8.55
C ASP A 192 -9.94 11.38 7.41
N HIS A 193 -10.21 12.57 6.89
CA HIS A 193 -9.41 13.19 5.83
C HIS A 193 -7.99 13.59 6.25
N LYS A 194 -7.68 13.55 7.56
CA LYS A 194 -6.35 13.81 8.10
C LYS A 194 -5.57 12.54 8.42
N GLY A 195 -6.19 11.36 8.17
CA GLY A 195 -5.62 10.06 8.51
C GLY A 195 -5.80 9.66 9.98
N THR A 196 -6.63 10.40 10.75
CA THR A 196 -6.95 10.02 12.13
C THR A 196 -7.79 8.74 12.12
N THR A 197 -7.39 7.79 12.93
CA THR A 197 -8.09 6.49 13.05
C THR A 197 -9.07 6.54 14.21
N PHE A 198 -10.30 6.13 13.94
CA PHE A 198 -11.35 5.97 14.94
C PHE A 198 -11.76 4.50 15.00
N LEU A 199 -11.88 3.97 16.22
CA LEU A 199 -12.55 2.68 16.43
C LEU A 199 -14.07 2.92 16.34
N ASP A 200 -14.74 2.24 15.41
CA ASP A 200 -16.20 2.26 15.36
C ASP A 200 -16.77 1.36 16.45
N ALA A 201 -17.17 1.97 17.55
CA ALA A 201 -17.74 1.30 18.72
C ALA A 201 -19.18 1.74 19.01
N TYR A 202 -19.84 2.39 18.07
CA TYR A 202 -21.23 2.83 18.21
C TYR A 202 -22.23 1.72 17.82
N ASN A 203 -23.48 1.80 18.27
CA ASN A 203 -24.49 0.73 18.24
C ASN A 203 -24.88 0.19 16.86
N ASN A 204 -24.52 0.83 15.77
CA ASN A 204 -24.86 0.44 14.39
C ASN A 204 -23.66 -0.14 13.62
N ILE A 205 -22.70 -0.74 14.32
CA ILE A 205 -21.51 -1.33 13.71
C ILE A 205 -21.91 -2.49 12.80
N PRO A 206 -21.45 -2.53 11.53
CA PRO A 206 -21.63 -3.70 10.69
C PRO A 206 -20.97 -4.94 11.32
N HIS A 207 -21.72 -6.02 11.53
CA HIS A 207 -21.22 -7.24 12.19
C HIS A 207 -20.00 -7.86 11.50
N VAL A 208 -19.86 -7.63 10.19
CA VAL A 208 -18.73 -8.10 9.37
C VAL A 208 -17.65 -7.03 9.19
N GLY A 209 -17.81 -5.87 9.83
CA GLY A 209 -16.96 -4.71 9.63
C GLY A 209 -17.28 -3.89 8.38
N HIS A 210 -16.67 -2.72 8.28
CA HIS A 210 -16.81 -1.85 7.12
C HIS A 210 -16.11 -2.43 5.89
N ASN A 211 -16.70 -2.19 4.72
CA ASN A 211 -16.12 -2.52 3.42
C ASN A 211 -15.73 -4.01 3.27
N HIS A 212 -16.58 -4.91 3.78
CA HIS A 212 -16.34 -6.33 3.65
C HIS A 212 -16.52 -6.78 2.19
N PRO A 213 -15.51 -7.43 1.56
CA PRO A 213 -15.51 -7.74 0.12
C PRO A 213 -16.76 -8.50 -0.34
N LYS A 214 -17.13 -9.56 0.36
CA LYS A 214 -18.31 -10.38 0.01
C LYS A 214 -19.65 -9.65 0.11
N VAL A 215 -19.72 -8.58 0.90
CA VAL A 215 -20.92 -7.73 0.95
C VAL A 215 -20.95 -6.80 -0.24
N ALA A 216 -19.80 -6.25 -0.63
CA ALA A 216 -19.69 -5.41 -1.83
C ALA A 216 -19.98 -6.18 -3.11
N GLU A 217 -19.56 -7.46 -3.21
CA GLU A 217 -19.87 -8.34 -4.34
C GLU A 217 -21.36 -8.70 -4.45
N ALA A 218 -22.06 -8.73 -3.32
CA ALA A 218 -23.49 -9.11 -3.27
C ALA A 218 -24.44 -7.93 -3.54
N ALA A 219 -23.94 -6.70 -3.56
CA ALA A 219 -24.72 -5.47 -3.74
C ALA A 219 -24.75 -5.02 -5.20
#